data_d093fe4bad65808edcd1ea5814e0d261
#
_entry.id   d093fe4bad65808edcd1ea5814e0d261
#
_cell.length_a   1.000
_cell.length_b   1.000
_cell.length_c   1.000
_cell.angle_alpha   90.00
_cell.angle_beta   90.00
_cell.angle_gamma   90.00
#
_symmetry.space_group_name_H-M   'P 1'
#
loop_
_entity.id
_entity.type
_entity.pdbx_description
1 polymer ?
#
loop_
_entity_poly.entity_id
_entity_poly.type
_entity_poly.pdbx_seq_one_letter_code
_entity_poly.pdbx_strand_id
1 'polypeptide(L)'
;MKTYEVPLVPGPVSVPVKFREAYMTDFGSSDLEKDFYELLKENQRLLREILKTTNSVTIQSGEAMLVLWGALKSTVCPKDKVLALSNGLFGHGLGEMAEAVGAEVRYLEAEDGR
;
A
#
# COMPACT_ATOMS: atom_id res chain seq x y z
N MET A 1 -19.68 19.61 -2.09
CA MET A 1 -18.63 18.93 -2.88
C MET A 1 -19.23 17.68 -3.50
N LYS A 2 -19.11 17.47 -4.80
CA LYS A 2 -19.67 16.29 -5.46
C LYS A 2 -18.66 15.13 -5.26
N THR A 3 -19.04 14.11 -4.53
CA THR A 3 -18.21 12.93 -4.33
C THR A 3 -18.61 11.86 -5.35
N TYR A 4 -17.65 11.14 -5.88
CA TYR A 4 -17.91 9.98 -6.72
C TYR A 4 -18.42 8.83 -5.86
N GLU A 5 -19.38 8.08 -6.37
CA GLU A 5 -19.95 6.93 -5.68
C GLU A 5 -18.88 5.85 -5.40
N VAL A 6 -18.03 5.59 -6.38
CA VAL A 6 -16.85 4.74 -6.27
C VAL A 6 -15.68 5.46 -6.94
N PRO A 7 -14.79 6.12 -6.20
CA PRO A 7 -13.77 6.99 -6.79
C PRO A 7 -12.65 6.24 -7.52
N LEU A 8 -12.40 4.97 -7.24
CA LEU A 8 -11.35 4.13 -7.86
C LEU A 8 -9.96 4.80 -7.93
N VAL A 9 -9.65 5.64 -6.95
CA VAL A 9 -8.34 6.29 -6.81
C VAL A 9 -7.71 5.89 -5.47
N PRO A 10 -6.38 5.77 -5.37
CA PRO A 10 -5.72 5.39 -4.12
C PRO A 10 -5.85 6.45 -3.02
N GLY A 11 -5.98 7.70 -3.39
CA GLY A 11 -6.15 8.83 -2.48
C GLY A 11 -5.62 10.15 -3.07
N PRO A 12 -5.92 11.28 -2.40
CA PRO A 12 -6.81 11.42 -1.24
C PRO A 12 -8.29 11.19 -1.59
N VAL A 13 -9.01 10.53 -0.69
CA VAL A 13 -10.44 10.20 -0.86
C VAL A 13 -11.24 10.60 0.38
N SER A 14 -12.57 10.69 0.23
CA SER A 14 -13.46 10.85 1.37
C SER A 14 -13.46 9.58 2.23
N VAL A 15 -13.21 9.74 3.53
CA VAL A 15 -13.22 8.64 4.49
C VAL A 15 -14.57 8.66 5.24
N PRO A 16 -15.39 7.61 5.16
CA PRO A 16 -16.63 7.51 5.91
C PRO A 16 -16.41 7.69 7.42
N VAL A 17 -17.39 8.33 8.10
CA VAL A 17 -17.28 8.66 9.52
C VAL A 17 -16.96 7.42 10.37
N LYS A 18 -17.64 6.29 10.10
CA LYS A 18 -17.43 5.02 10.82
C LYS A 18 -15.98 4.54 10.85
N PHE A 19 -15.17 4.86 9.82
CA PHE A 19 -13.75 4.49 9.81
C PHE A 19 -12.91 5.48 10.60
N ARG A 20 -13.31 6.77 10.60
CA ARG A 20 -12.63 7.79 11.40
C ARG A 20 -12.89 7.62 12.90
N GLU A 21 -14.04 7.07 13.28
CA GLU A 21 -14.37 6.77 14.67
C GLU A 21 -13.40 5.78 15.32
N ALA A 22 -12.76 4.89 14.53
CA ALA A 22 -11.73 3.99 15.02
C ALA A 22 -10.54 4.72 15.66
N TYR A 23 -10.23 5.94 15.20
CA TYR A 23 -9.16 6.77 15.79
C TYR A 23 -9.54 7.40 17.16
N MET A 24 -10.79 7.32 17.56
CA MET A 24 -11.25 7.80 18.88
C MET A 24 -10.95 6.82 20.00
N THR A 25 -10.58 5.58 19.68
CA THR A 25 -10.21 4.56 20.68
C THR A 25 -8.73 4.68 20.97
N ASP A 26 -8.40 4.98 22.22
CA ASP A 26 -7.02 5.00 22.69
C ASP A 26 -6.63 3.57 23.10
N PHE A 27 -5.70 2.99 22.37
CA PHE A 27 -5.12 1.67 22.68
C PHE A 27 -3.78 1.79 23.43
N GLY A 28 -3.36 3.01 23.79
CA GLY A 28 -2.09 3.24 24.46
C GLY A 28 -0.88 3.01 23.55
N SER A 29 0.17 2.45 24.12
CA SER A 29 1.42 2.20 23.39
C SER A 29 1.31 0.98 22.50
N SER A 30 1.59 1.16 21.21
CA SER A 30 1.59 0.07 20.23
C SER A 30 2.62 -1.03 20.51
N ASP A 31 3.66 -0.71 21.29
CA ASP A 31 4.75 -1.64 21.63
C ASP A 31 4.53 -2.38 22.93
N LEU A 32 3.66 -1.88 23.80
CA LEU A 32 3.52 -2.38 25.16
C LEU A 32 2.10 -2.91 25.46
N GLU A 33 1.08 -2.38 24.80
CA GLU A 33 -0.30 -2.69 25.12
C GLU A 33 -0.79 -3.95 24.39
N LYS A 34 -1.27 -4.90 25.17
CA LYS A 34 -1.79 -6.16 24.64
C LYS A 34 -2.96 -5.95 23.69
N ASP A 35 -3.86 -5.02 24.02
CA ASP A 35 -5.08 -4.76 23.24
C ASP A 35 -4.72 -4.23 21.83
N PHE A 36 -3.70 -3.39 21.72
CA PHE A 36 -3.21 -2.96 20.41
C PHE A 36 -2.61 -4.13 19.61
N TYR A 37 -1.88 -5.01 20.28
CA TYR A 37 -1.29 -6.18 19.65
C TYR A 37 -2.35 -7.15 19.11
N GLU A 38 -3.43 -7.38 19.86
CA GLU A 38 -4.54 -8.22 19.41
C GLU A 38 -5.29 -7.57 18.24
N LEU A 39 -5.48 -6.23 18.27
CA LEU A 39 -6.04 -5.47 17.13
C LEU A 39 -5.18 -5.64 15.87
N LEU A 40 -3.86 -5.53 15.99
CA LEU A 40 -2.94 -5.70 14.86
C LEU A 40 -3.03 -7.10 14.26
N LYS A 41 -3.06 -8.14 15.09
CA LYS A 41 -3.24 -9.53 14.66
C LYS A 41 -4.54 -9.75 13.91
N GLU A 42 -5.62 -9.20 14.43
CA GLU A 42 -6.93 -9.32 13.77
C GLU A 42 -6.95 -8.61 12.42
N ASN A 43 -6.38 -7.41 12.32
CA ASN A 43 -6.23 -6.71 11.05
C ASN A 43 -5.41 -7.52 10.03
N GLN A 44 -4.31 -8.12 10.47
CA GLN A 44 -3.50 -9.00 9.60
C GLN A 44 -4.27 -10.25 9.17
N ARG A 45 -5.08 -10.83 10.06
CA ARG A 45 -5.94 -11.97 9.74
C ARG A 45 -6.97 -11.61 8.65
N LEU A 46 -7.68 -10.49 8.84
CA LEU A 46 -8.67 -10.00 7.88
C LEU A 46 -8.06 -9.67 6.53
N LEU A 47 -6.88 -9.05 6.52
CA LEU A 47 -6.17 -8.75 5.28
C LEU A 47 -5.74 -10.04 4.55
N ARG A 48 -5.29 -11.07 5.25
CA ARG A 48 -5.00 -12.37 4.63
C ARG A 48 -6.23 -13.00 3.99
N GLU A 49 -7.38 -12.88 4.61
CA GLU A 49 -8.65 -13.37 4.02
C GLU A 49 -8.99 -12.63 2.73
N ILE A 50 -8.90 -11.28 2.73
CA ILE A 50 -9.16 -10.45 1.54
C ILE A 50 -8.17 -10.78 0.42
N LEU A 51 -6.89 -10.90 0.75
CA LEU A 51 -5.82 -11.18 -0.20
C LEU A 51 -5.72 -12.67 -0.59
N LYS A 52 -6.51 -13.54 0.04
CA LYS A 52 -6.50 -15.01 -0.15
C LYS A 52 -5.09 -15.59 -0.03
N THR A 53 -4.36 -15.20 1.00
CA THR A 53 -2.97 -15.61 1.23
C THR A 53 -2.76 -16.15 2.63
N THR A 54 -1.81 -17.08 2.76
CA THR A 54 -1.29 -17.55 4.04
C THR A 54 0.01 -16.86 4.46
N ASN A 55 0.56 -16.02 3.58
CA ASN A 55 1.78 -15.27 3.85
C ASN A 55 1.57 -14.21 4.94
N SER A 56 2.67 -13.75 5.51
CA SER A 56 2.66 -12.61 6.43
C SER A 56 2.24 -11.34 5.70
N VAL A 57 1.41 -10.54 6.35
CA VAL A 57 1.00 -9.22 5.86
C VAL A 57 1.60 -8.18 6.78
N THR A 58 2.38 -7.28 6.22
CA THR A 58 2.96 -6.15 6.94
C THR A 58 2.03 -4.94 6.79
N ILE A 59 1.65 -4.34 7.92
CA ILE A 59 0.91 -3.09 7.98
C ILE A 59 1.89 -2.02 8.46
N GLN A 60 2.07 -0.99 7.65
CA GLN A 60 3.00 0.10 7.96
C GLN A 60 2.26 1.43 7.98
N SER A 61 2.47 2.20 9.04
CA SER A 61 2.00 3.58 9.13
C SER A 61 2.88 4.51 8.33
N GLY A 62 2.28 5.51 7.69
CA GLY A 62 3.01 6.55 6.99
C GLY A 62 2.42 6.89 5.63
N GLU A 63 3.21 7.61 4.85
CA GLU A 63 2.88 7.95 3.48
C GLU A 63 3.05 6.72 2.58
N ALA A 64 2.07 6.48 1.69
CA ALA A 64 2.02 5.24 0.90
C ALA A 64 3.23 5.05 -0.03
N MET A 65 3.78 6.13 -0.59
CA MET A 65 4.98 6.06 -1.44
C MET A 65 6.20 5.58 -0.66
N LEU A 66 6.31 5.91 0.63
CA LEU A 66 7.38 5.40 1.49
C LEU A 66 7.30 3.88 1.66
N VAL A 67 6.06 3.36 1.81
CA VAL A 67 5.82 1.92 1.92
C VAL A 67 6.16 1.20 0.61
N LEU A 68 5.80 1.78 -0.53
CA LEU A 68 6.16 1.26 -1.85
C LEU A 68 7.67 1.21 -2.06
N TRP A 69 8.40 2.26 -1.67
CA TRP A 69 9.87 2.27 -1.66
C TRP A 69 10.44 1.15 -0.78
N GLY A 70 9.91 1.00 0.43
CA GLY A 70 10.32 -0.07 1.35
C GLY A 70 10.09 -1.46 0.75
N ALA A 71 8.94 -1.68 0.12
CA ALA A 71 8.62 -2.94 -0.54
C ALA A 71 9.58 -3.25 -1.70
N LEU A 72 9.82 -2.29 -2.60
CA LEU A 72 10.76 -2.44 -3.72
C LEU A 72 12.17 -2.72 -3.23
N LYS A 73 12.68 -1.96 -2.26
CA LYS A 73 14.02 -2.19 -1.68
C LYS A 73 14.17 -3.51 -0.96
N SER A 74 13.07 -4.10 -0.51
CA SER A 74 13.08 -5.39 0.17
C SER A 74 13.00 -6.58 -0.78
N THR A 75 12.57 -6.36 -2.02
CA THR A 75 12.26 -7.44 -2.98
C THR A 75 13.08 -7.37 -4.27
N VAL A 76 13.63 -6.21 -4.62
CA VAL A 76 14.37 -5.97 -5.86
C VAL A 76 15.84 -5.72 -5.56
N CYS A 77 16.71 -6.44 -6.25
CA CYS A 77 18.15 -6.25 -6.21
C CYS A 77 18.66 -5.52 -7.46
N PRO A 78 19.84 -4.89 -7.40
CA PRO A 78 20.48 -4.33 -8.60
C PRO A 78 20.65 -5.38 -9.71
N LYS A 79 20.29 -5.00 -10.93
CA LYS A 79 20.28 -5.85 -12.16
C LYS A 79 19.14 -6.85 -12.24
N ASP A 80 18.21 -6.88 -11.29
CA ASP A 80 16.99 -7.64 -11.47
C ASP A 80 16.18 -7.08 -12.64
N LYS A 81 15.48 -7.96 -13.35
CA LYS A 81 14.60 -7.58 -14.46
C LYS A 81 13.20 -7.34 -13.93
N VAL A 82 12.71 -6.13 -14.10
CA VAL A 82 11.38 -5.69 -13.63
C VAL A 82 10.54 -5.29 -14.83
N LEU A 83 9.29 -5.73 -14.85
CA LEU A 83 8.27 -5.25 -15.76
C LEU A 83 7.33 -4.32 -15.01
N ALA A 84 7.35 -3.04 -15.37
CA ALA A 84 6.42 -2.04 -14.84
C ALA A 84 5.18 -1.94 -15.73
N LEU A 85 4.03 -2.30 -15.18
CA LEU A 85 2.74 -2.13 -15.85
C LEU A 85 2.15 -0.79 -15.43
N SER A 86 1.85 0.07 -16.38
CA SER A 86 1.37 1.42 -16.13
C SER A 86 0.19 1.81 -17.02
N ASN A 87 -0.80 2.44 -16.42
CA ASN A 87 -1.84 3.18 -17.11
C ASN A 87 -2.00 4.59 -16.49
N GLY A 88 -0.90 5.17 -15.99
CA GLY A 88 -0.86 6.49 -15.38
C GLY A 88 0.34 6.72 -14.48
N LEU A 89 0.36 7.88 -13.86
CA LEU A 89 1.48 8.42 -13.08
C LEU A 89 2.07 7.45 -12.05
N PHE A 90 1.22 6.79 -11.27
CA PHE A 90 1.70 5.91 -10.18
C PHE A 90 2.34 4.61 -10.69
N GLY A 91 1.79 4.03 -11.75
CA GLY A 91 2.38 2.84 -12.36
C GLY A 91 3.76 3.15 -12.96
N HIS A 92 3.89 4.28 -13.66
CA HIS A 92 5.17 4.75 -14.20
C HIS A 92 6.18 5.01 -13.07
N GLY A 93 5.77 5.73 -12.02
CA GLY A 93 6.62 6.02 -10.86
C GLY A 93 7.14 4.79 -10.12
N LEU A 94 6.39 3.68 -10.12
CA LEU A 94 6.90 2.41 -9.57
C LEU A 94 8.06 1.85 -10.39
N GLY A 95 8.01 2.01 -11.71
CA GLY A 95 9.14 1.66 -12.59
C GLY A 95 10.37 2.51 -12.29
N GLU A 96 10.21 3.83 -12.19
CA GLU A 96 11.30 4.76 -11.82
C GLU A 96 11.92 4.42 -10.44
N MET A 97 11.10 4.02 -9.48
CA MET A 97 11.58 3.56 -8.18
C MET A 97 12.42 2.28 -8.30
N ALA A 98 12.00 1.34 -9.14
CA ALA A 98 12.77 0.12 -9.39
C ALA A 98 14.11 0.42 -10.08
N GLU A 99 14.15 1.34 -11.05
CA GLU A 99 15.39 1.83 -11.67
C GLU A 99 16.33 2.46 -10.63
N ALA A 100 15.78 3.26 -9.72
CA ALA A 100 16.57 3.89 -8.66
C ALA A 100 17.15 2.88 -7.64
N VAL A 101 16.58 1.68 -7.54
CA VAL A 101 17.17 0.54 -6.81
C VAL A 101 18.26 -0.17 -7.61
N GLY A 102 18.36 0.11 -8.91
CA GLY A 102 19.35 -0.46 -9.82
C GLY A 102 18.83 -1.63 -10.66
N ALA A 103 17.53 -1.79 -10.78
CA ALA A 103 16.91 -2.80 -11.64
C ALA A 103 16.95 -2.40 -13.12
N GLU A 104 16.88 -3.42 -13.99
CA GLU A 104 16.65 -3.26 -15.42
C GLU A 104 15.14 -3.27 -15.67
N VAL A 105 14.55 -2.10 -15.88
CA VAL A 105 13.09 -1.96 -16.00
C VAL A 105 12.66 -1.94 -17.46
N ARG A 106 11.58 -2.67 -17.74
CA ARG A 106 10.79 -2.52 -18.96
C ARG A 106 9.42 -2.01 -18.62
N TYR A 107 8.95 -1.03 -19.37
CA TYR A 107 7.61 -0.47 -19.20
C TYR A 107 6.64 -1.11 -20.21
N LEU A 108 5.46 -1.46 -19.71
CA LEU A 108 4.30 -1.75 -20.54
C LEU A 108 3.23 -0.75 -20.15
N GLU A 109 3.08 0.26 -21.00
CA GLU A 109 2.19 1.39 -20.74
C GLU A 109 0.91 1.26 -21.57
N ALA A 110 -0.22 1.50 -20.93
CA ALA A 110 -1.50 1.73 -21.57
C ALA A 110 -1.81 3.23 -21.56
N GLU A 111 -2.78 3.64 -22.36
CA GLU A 111 -3.28 5.03 -22.28
C GLU A 111 -3.82 5.31 -20.88
N ASP A 112 -3.58 6.52 -20.39
CA ASP A 112 -4.01 6.97 -19.08
C ASP A 112 -5.51 6.73 -18.87
N GLY A 113 -5.84 6.00 -17.80
CA GLY A 113 -7.22 5.73 -17.42
C GLY A 113 -7.94 4.64 -18.24
N ARG A 114 -7.21 3.82 -19.00
CA ARG A 114 -7.74 2.66 -19.77
C ARG A 114 -7.24 1.33 -19.27
#